data_64677e3b7e2533b89bf679e1335979c1
#
_entry.id   64677e3b7e2533b89bf679e1335979c1
#
_cell.length_a   1.000
_cell.length_b   1.000
_cell.length_c   1.000
_cell.angle_alpha   90.00
_cell.angle_beta   90.00
_cell.angle_gamma   90.00
#
_symmetry.space_group_name_H-M   'P 1'
#
loop_
_entity.id
_entity.type
_entity.pdbx_description
1 polymer ?
#
loop_
_entity_poly.entity_id
_entity_poly.type
_entity_poly.pdbx_seq_one_letter_code
_entity_poly.pdbx_strand_id
1 'polypeptide(L)'
;MVKPRKAGYMISAVAEQFQIHPQTLRLYEREGLLKPSRSEGNTRLYTDEDLQRLDVILKLTRDLGVNLAGVEIVLNMREKMSEMQRQIEQFVSSLNTEISSQRARPTPAREINSLIPVIEIKRPKKAGT
;
A
#
# COMPACT_ATOMS: atom_id res chain seq x y z
N MET A 1 -2.29 5.20 31.01
CA MET A 1 -2.53 5.60 30.12
C MET A 1 -2.74 4.77 29.03
N VAL A 2 -3.48 5.05 28.32
CA VAL A 2 -3.84 4.27 27.30
C VAL A 2 -3.03 4.53 26.16
N LYS A 3 -2.36 3.60 25.66
CA LYS A 3 -1.67 3.83 24.55
C LYS A 3 -2.58 3.79 23.46
N PRO A 4 -2.36 4.58 22.51
CA PRO A 4 -3.18 4.56 21.35
C PRO A 4 -2.96 3.26 20.73
N ARG A 5 -3.96 2.47 20.66
CA ARG A 5 -3.82 1.31 19.97
C ARG A 5 -4.55 1.45 18.75
N LYS A 6 -4.22 0.74 17.76
CA LYS A 6 -4.95 0.73 16.57
C LYS A 6 -6.32 0.39 16.92
N ALA A 7 -7.20 1.23 16.59
CA ALA A 7 -8.57 0.99 16.87
C ALA A 7 -8.99 -0.23 16.11
N GLY A 8 -9.60 -1.14 16.80
CA GLY A 8 -10.17 -2.29 16.15
C GLY A 8 -11.65 -2.11 16.02
N TYR A 9 -12.13 -2.30 14.80
CA TYR A 9 -13.55 -2.18 14.54
C TYR A 9 -14.14 -3.56 14.32
N MET A 10 -15.30 -3.81 14.90
CA MET A 10 -15.95 -5.09 14.74
C MET A 10 -16.63 -5.16 13.38
N ILE A 11 -16.86 -6.39 12.95
CA ILE A 11 -17.39 -6.60 11.60
C ILE A 11 -18.74 -5.91 11.40
N SER A 12 -19.58 -5.88 12.43
CA SER A 12 -20.88 -5.25 12.30
C SER A 12 -20.74 -3.74 12.06
N ALA A 13 -19.80 -3.11 12.78
CA ALA A 13 -19.60 -1.69 12.61
C ALA A 13 -19.04 -1.37 11.23
N VAL A 14 -18.12 -2.19 10.76
CA VAL A 14 -17.54 -1.97 9.44
C VAL A 14 -18.58 -2.17 8.35
N ALA A 15 -19.37 -3.23 8.49
CA ALA A 15 -20.40 -3.50 7.49
C ALA A 15 -21.40 -2.33 7.42
N GLU A 16 -21.74 -1.79 8.56
CA GLU A 16 -22.68 -0.69 8.60
C GLU A 16 -22.05 0.57 8.00
N GLN A 17 -20.81 0.83 8.34
CA GLN A 17 -20.13 2.02 7.85
C GLN A 17 -20.04 2.01 6.32
N PHE A 18 -19.76 0.88 5.73
CA PHE A 18 -19.60 0.77 4.29
C PHE A 18 -20.87 0.31 3.60
N GLN A 19 -21.94 0.10 4.35
CA GLN A 19 -23.24 -0.27 3.79
C GLN A 19 -23.14 -1.53 2.97
N ILE A 20 -22.51 -2.55 3.54
CA ILE A 20 -22.42 -3.86 2.90
C ILE A 20 -22.82 -4.88 3.94
N HIS A 21 -23.15 -6.06 3.44
CA HIS A 21 -23.54 -7.15 4.33
C HIS A 21 -22.29 -7.74 4.99
N PRO A 22 -22.36 -8.14 6.27
CA PRO A 22 -21.20 -8.76 6.90
C PRO A 22 -20.68 -9.99 6.17
N GLN A 23 -21.57 -10.71 5.48
CA GLN A 23 -21.12 -11.85 4.71
C GLN A 23 -20.18 -11.45 3.58
N THR A 24 -20.34 -10.26 3.04
CA THR A 24 -19.42 -9.77 2.04
C THR A 24 -18.02 -9.63 2.62
N LEU A 25 -17.93 -9.14 3.85
CA LEU A 25 -16.63 -9.04 4.51
C LEU A 25 -16.03 -10.41 4.75
N ARG A 26 -16.86 -11.38 5.15
CA ARG A 26 -16.37 -12.73 5.35
C ARG A 26 -15.90 -13.34 4.04
N LEU A 27 -16.57 -13.03 2.95
CA LEU A 27 -16.14 -13.49 1.65
C LEU A 27 -14.78 -12.93 1.31
N TYR A 28 -14.60 -11.62 1.52
CA TYR A 28 -13.31 -11.00 1.22
C TYR A 28 -12.20 -11.60 2.07
N GLU A 29 -12.50 -11.92 3.32
CA GLU A 29 -11.52 -12.56 4.17
C GLU A 29 -11.19 -13.95 3.66
N ARG A 30 -12.20 -14.70 3.25
CA ARG A 30 -12.00 -16.04 2.75
C ARG A 30 -11.18 -16.04 1.47
N GLU A 31 -11.37 -15.00 0.64
CA GLU A 31 -10.60 -14.89 -0.58
C GLU A 31 -9.22 -14.31 -0.36
N GLY A 32 -8.88 -13.96 0.86
CA GLY A 32 -7.56 -13.43 1.13
C GLY A 32 -7.40 -11.96 0.86
N LEU A 33 -8.48 -11.26 0.56
CA LEU A 33 -8.40 -9.84 0.27
C LEU A 33 -8.30 -8.99 1.53
N LEU A 34 -8.86 -9.47 2.62
CA LEU A 34 -8.79 -8.80 3.91
C LEU A 34 -8.28 -9.78 4.94
N LYS A 35 -7.49 -9.30 5.86
CA LYS A 35 -6.95 -10.16 6.91
C LYS A 35 -7.11 -9.46 8.24
N PRO A 36 -8.31 -9.45 8.78
CA PRO A 36 -8.52 -8.80 10.07
C PRO A 36 -7.80 -9.57 11.16
N SER A 37 -7.39 -8.87 12.19
CA SER A 37 -6.84 -9.54 13.35
C SER A 37 -7.97 -10.06 14.21
N ARG A 38 -7.61 -10.85 15.20
CA ARG A 38 -8.60 -11.40 16.10
C ARG A 38 -8.30 -10.98 17.52
N SER A 39 -9.33 -10.67 18.26
CA SER A 39 -9.18 -10.34 19.66
C SER A 39 -8.97 -11.63 20.46
N GLU A 40 -8.76 -11.47 21.74
CA GLU A 40 -8.60 -12.63 22.58
C GLU A 40 -9.83 -13.52 22.55
N GLY A 41 -10.98 -12.92 22.35
CA GLY A 41 -12.22 -13.69 22.25
C GLY A 41 -12.45 -14.22 20.85
N ASN A 42 -11.44 -14.18 19.98
CA ASN A 42 -11.55 -14.67 18.63
C ASN A 42 -12.52 -13.87 17.78
N THR A 43 -12.72 -12.61 18.12
CA THR A 43 -13.57 -11.72 17.36
C THR A 43 -12.75 -10.98 16.32
N ARG A 44 -13.30 -10.85 15.12
CA ARG A 44 -12.61 -10.14 14.07
C ARG A 44 -12.50 -8.67 14.42
N LEU A 45 -11.32 -8.13 14.24
CA LEU A 45 -11.08 -6.70 14.43
C LEU A 45 -10.40 -6.14 13.20
N TYR A 46 -11.00 -5.10 12.65
CA TYR A 46 -10.49 -4.45 11.45
C TYR A 46 -9.79 -3.16 11.83
N THR A 47 -8.58 -2.97 11.34
CA THR A 47 -7.81 -1.77 11.62
C THR A 47 -8.14 -0.70 10.59
N ASP A 48 -7.60 0.50 10.81
CA ASP A 48 -7.77 1.56 9.83
C ASP A 48 -7.18 1.17 8.48
N GLU A 49 -6.09 0.44 8.50
CA GLU A 49 -5.49 -0.04 7.26
C GLU A 49 -6.43 -0.99 6.55
N ASP A 50 -7.09 -1.85 7.32
CA ASP A 50 -8.07 -2.75 6.72
C ASP A 50 -9.20 -1.97 6.10
N LEU A 51 -9.63 -0.89 6.74
CA LEU A 51 -10.71 -0.09 6.20
C LEU A 51 -10.30 0.60 4.91
N GLN A 52 -9.06 1.07 4.84
CA GLN A 52 -8.59 1.67 3.61
C GLN A 52 -8.54 0.65 2.50
N ARG A 53 -8.11 -0.55 2.82
CA ARG A 53 -8.06 -1.62 1.84
C ARG A 53 -9.47 -1.97 1.37
N LEU A 54 -10.41 -2.01 2.30
CA LEU A 54 -11.79 -2.29 1.96
C LEU A 54 -12.35 -1.21 1.06
N ASP A 55 -12.00 0.04 1.30
CA ASP A 55 -12.47 1.12 0.46
C ASP A 55 -12.01 0.92 -0.99
N VAL A 56 -10.77 0.51 -1.18
CA VAL A 56 -10.26 0.24 -2.52
C VAL A 56 -10.99 -0.94 -3.14
N ILE A 57 -11.22 -2.00 -2.35
CA ILE A 57 -11.93 -3.16 -2.86
C ILE A 57 -13.32 -2.78 -3.35
N LEU A 58 -14.02 -1.97 -2.57
CA LEU A 58 -15.37 -1.60 -2.94
C LEU A 58 -15.40 -0.67 -4.14
N LYS A 59 -14.41 0.21 -4.24
CA LYS A 59 -14.35 1.06 -5.42
C LYS A 59 -14.11 0.23 -6.67
N LEU A 60 -13.29 -0.77 -6.58
CA LEU A 60 -13.02 -1.62 -7.72
C LEU A 60 -14.22 -2.48 -8.08
N THR A 61 -14.85 -3.07 -7.07
CA THR A 61 -15.95 -3.99 -7.36
C THR A 61 -17.24 -3.27 -7.66
N ARG A 62 -17.59 -2.29 -6.84
CA ARG A 62 -18.88 -1.62 -6.98
C ARG A 62 -18.86 -0.58 -8.06
N ASP A 63 -17.84 0.28 -8.06
CA ASP A 63 -17.85 1.40 -8.98
C ASP A 63 -17.29 1.03 -10.34
N LEU A 64 -16.36 0.11 -10.40
CA LEU A 64 -15.71 -0.21 -11.66
C LEU A 64 -16.03 -1.61 -12.16
N GLY A 65 -16.75 -2.39 -11.38
CA GLY A 65 -17.17 -3.72 -11.85
C GLY A 65 -16.07 -4.73 -11.98
N VAL A 66 -14.97 -4.55 -11.24
CA VAL A 66 -13.86 -5.48 -11.31
C VAL A 66 -14.20 -6.73 -10.49
N ASN A 67 -13.94 -7.90 -11.03
CA ASN A 67 -14.23 -9.11 -10.28
C ASN A 67 -13.15 -9.34 -9.23
N LEU A 68 -13.37 -10.32 -8.37
CA LEU A 68 -12.47 -10.50 -7.23
C LEU A 68 -11.07 -10.88 -7.63
N ALA A 69 -10.91 -11.63 -8.71
CA ALA A 69 -9.58 -11.97 -9.18
C ALA A 69 -8.81 -10.73 -9.58
N GLY A 70 -9.49 -9.81 -10.28
CA GLY A 70 -8.87 -8.55 -10.66
C GLY A 70 -8.54 -7.68 -9.47
N VAL A 71 -9.43 -7.70 -8.46
CA VAL A 71 -9.17 -6.96 -7.25
C VAL A 71 -7.90 -7.46 -6.58
N GLU A 72 -7.72 -8.77 -6.54
CA GLU A 72 -6.53 -9.33 -5.92
C GLU A 72 -5.28 -8.87 -6.65
N ILE A 73 -5.33 -8.85 -7.97
CA ILE A 73 -4.19 -8.40 -8.76
C ILE A 73 -3.87 -6.94 -8.45
N VAL A 74 -4.89 -6.09 -8.42
CA VAL A 74 -4.68 -4.68 -8.15
C VAL A 74 -4.11 -4.48 -6.76
N LEU A 75 -4.63 -5.19 -5.76
CA LEU A 75 -4.13 -5.04 -4.41
C LEU A 75 -2.68 -5.47 -4.30
N ASN A 76 -2.32 -6.56 -4.98
CA ASN A 76 -0.93 -7.01 -4.97
C ASN A 76 -0.03 -6.00 -5.65
N MET A 77 -0.49 -5.40 -6.72
CA MET A 77 0.30 -4.39 -7.40
C MET A 77 0.48 -3.16 -6.52
N ARG A 78 -0.57 -2.76 -5.81
CA ARG A 78 -0.44 -1.62 -4.90
C ARG A 78 0.57 -1.90 -3.80
N GLU A 79 0.57 -3.11 -3.28
CA GLU A 79 1.54 -3.47 -2.25
C GLU A 79 2.96 -3.44 -2.79
N LYS A 80 3.14 -3.94 -4.00
CA LYS A 80 4.46 -3.90 -4.61
C LYS A 80 4.91 -2.48 -4.88
N MET A 81 3.99 -1.64 -5.32
CA MET A 81 4.33 -0.24 -5.55
C MET A 81 4.73 0.44 -4.25
N SER A 82 4.01 0.17 -3.18
CA SER A 82 4.36 0.75 -1.88
C SER A 82 5.73 0.29 -1.43
N GLU A 83 6.04 -0.97 -1.64
CA GLU A 83 7.33 -1.51 -1.26
C GLU A 83 8.44 -0.88 -2.09
N MET A 84 8.21 -0.75 -3.38
CA MET A 84 9.19 -0.11 -4.24
C MET A 84 9.41 1.34 -3.84
N GLN A 85 8.33 2.03 -3.52
CA GLN A 85 8.45 3.41 -3.09
C GLN A 85 9.25 3.50 -1.79
N ARG A 86 9.00 2.59 -0.87
CA ARG A 86 9.74 2.58 0.39
C ARG A 86 11.23 2.34 0.13
N GLN A 87 11.55 1.44 -0.78
CA GLN A 87 12.93 1.17 -1.11
C GLN A 87 13.60 2.38 -1.74
N ILE A 88 12.89 3.08 -2.60
CA ILE A 88 13.42 4.28 -3.19
C ILE A 88 13.67 5.35 -2.14
N GLU A 89 12.75 5.51 -1.22
CA GLU A 89 12.91 6.48 -0.16
C GLU A 89 14.09 6.14 0.73
N GLN A 90 14.28 4.85 1.01
CA GLN A 90 15.43 4.44 1.78
C GLN A 90 16.72 4.70 1.04
N PHE A 91 16.74 4.47 -0.25
CA PHE A 91 17.93 4.72 -1.04
C PHE A 91 18.25 6.21 -1.06
N VAL A 92 17.23 7.05 -1.27
CA VAL A 92 17.43 8.49 -1.29
C VAL A 92 17.92 8.98 0.06
N SER A 93 17.35 8.44 1.14
CA SER A 93 17.76 8.83 2.48
C SER A 93 19.21 8.45 2.74
N SER A 94 19.59 7.24 2.32
CA SER A 94 20.98 6.82 2.48
C SER A 94 21.91 7.70 1.68
N LEU A 95 21.49 8.05 0.47
CA LEU A 95 22.31 8.90 -0.37
C LEU A 95 22.49 10.27 0.26
N ASN A 96 21.42 10.83 0.78
CA ASN A 96 21.49 12.13 1.45
C ASN A 96 22.39 12.08 2.66
N THR A 97 22.35 11.01 3.42
CA THR A 97 23.20 10.86 4.57
C THR A 97 24.66 10.80 4.13
N GLU A 98 24.92 10.06 3.08
CA GLU A 98 26.27 9.95 2.60
C GLU A 98 26.78 11.29 2.08
N ILE A 99 25.97 12.01 1.36
CA ILE A 99 26.35 13.31 0.86
C ILE A 99 26.62 14.26 2.02
N SER A 100 25.79 14.22 3.03
CA SER A 100 26.01 15.07 4.20
C SER A 100 27.30 14.72 4.91
N SER A 101 27.61 13.47 5.03
CA SER A 101 28.81 13.08 5.76
C SER A 101 30.05 13.41 4.97
N GLN A 102 29.95 13.54 3.66
CA GLN A 102 31.07 13.90 2.83
C GLN A 102 31.08 15.34 2.45
N ARG A 103 30.44 16.17 3.24
CA ARG A 103 30.32 17.55 2.90
C ARG A 103 31.65 18.24 2.72
N ALA A 104 32.65 17.85 3.48
CA ALA A 104 33.95 18.45 3.39
C ALA A 104 34.69 18.04 2.14
N ARG A 105 34.24 17.04 1.47
CA ARG A 105 34.91 16.58 0.28
C ARG A 105 33.98 16.74 -0.87
N PRO A 106 34.29 17.61 -1.79
CA PRO A 106 33.43 17.79 -2.96
C PRO A 106 33.46 16.51 -3.78
N THR A 107 32.32 16.03 -4.10
CA THR A 107 32.18 14.87 -4.94
C THR A 107 31.96 15.32 -6.36
N PRO A 108 32.74 14.84 -7.30
CA PRO A 108 32.49 15.23 -8.69
C PRO A 108 31.09 14.83 -9.13
N ALA A 109 30.49 15.69 -9.92
CA ALA A 109 29.14 15.40 -10.37
C ALA A 109 29.09 14.10 -11.13
N ARG A 110 30.18 13.76 -11.79
CA ARG A 110 30.22 12.55 -12.54
C ARG A 110 30.03 11.33 -11.62
N GLU A 111 30.63 11.33 -10.47
CA GLU A 111 30.46 10.23 -9.55
C GLU A 111 29.03 10.16 -9.03
N ILE A 112 28.44 11.31 -8.80
CA ILE A 112 27.07 11.32 -8.33
C ILE A 112 26.18 10.72 -9.39
N ASN A 113 26.41 11.08 -10.63
CA ASN A 113 25.59 10.55 -11.70
C ASN A 113 25.75 9.05 -11.85
N SER A 114 26.95 8.55 -11.61
CA SER A 114 27.12 7.11 -11.78
C SER A 114 26.51 6.35 -10.62
N LEU A 115 26.31 7.00 -9.49
CA LEU A 115 25.68 6.33 -8.37
C LEU A 115 24.17 6.29 -8.48
N ILE A 116 23.60 7.16 -9.28
CA ILE A 116 22.18 7.18 -9.46
C ILE A 116 21.84 6.29 -10.63
N PRO A 117 21.14 5.21 -10.37
CA PRO A 117 20.76 4.35 -11.49
C PRO A 117 19.87 5.13 -12.40
N VAL A 118 20.27 5.20 -13.63
CA VAL A 118 19.43 5.88 -14.58
C VAL A 118 18.38 4.91 -15.00
N ILE A 119 17.23 5.09 -14.44
CA ILE A 119 16.13 4.33 -14.94
C ILE A 119 15.59 5.14 -16.06
N GLU A 120 15.97 4.79 -17.23
CA GLU A 120 15.41 5.45 -18.37
C GLU A 120 14.05 4.94 -18.53
N ILE A 121 13.11 5.65 -18.07
CA ILE A 121 11.76 5.31 -18.36
C ILE A 121 11.51 5.87 -19.71
N LYS A 122 11.59 5.05 -20.69
CA LYS A 122 11.23 5.49 -22.00
C LYS A 122 9.80 5.77 -21.98
N ARG A 123 9.45 6.99 -22.21
CA ARG A 123 8.08 7.30 -22.37
C ARG A 123 7.61 6.55 -23.54
N PRO A 124 6.50 5.88 -23.43
CA PRO A 124 5.92 5.21 -24.57
C PRO A 124 5.71 6.27 -25.59
N LYS A 125 6.22 6.05 -26.77
CA LYS A 125 5.95 6.93 -27.83
C LYS A 125 4.50 6.96 -27.99
N LYS A 126 3.94 8.13 -28.08
CA LYS A 126 2.59 8.21 -28.31
C LYS A 126 2.31 7.54 -29.55
N ALA A 127 1.55 6.55 -29.46
CA ALA A 127 1.20 5.84 -30.65
C ALA A 127 0.47 6.76 -31.55
N GLY A 128 0.77 6.71 -32.74
CA GLY A 128 0.04 7.49 -33.67
C GLY A 128 0.49 8.91 -33.71
N THR A 129 1.46 9.20 -32.99
CA THR A 129 2.02 10.54 -33.12
C THR A 129 3.38 10.42 -33.64
#